data_70d4306994661ddf1de24acb55b2ea9a
#
_entry.id   70d4306994661ddf1de24acb55b2ea9a
#
_cell.length_a   1.000
_cell.length_b   1.000
_cell.length_c   1.000
_cell.angle_alpha   90.00
_cell.angle_beta   90.00
_cell.angle_gamma   90.00
#
_symmetry.space_group_name_H-M   'P 1'
#
loop_
_entity.id
_entity.type
_entity.pdbx_description
1 polymer ?
#
loop_
_entity_poly.entity_id
_entity_poly.type
_entity_poly.pdbx_seq_one_letter_code
_entity_poly.pdbx_strand_id
1 'polypeptide(L)'
;TIANFILEEQPDVFGMQEVTHAQLLDLIEEWSEYDYLGVGREDGMTKGEYAPVFYKTEKYKVLDFNTFWLSETPDTISVGWDAALERICSYAHLEANKNGKRFWIFNTHFDHRGEKARAAAAKLLINRIEQLNFSNDPVLLTGDFNLEPNSLPIKEITSHFKDVYDSSNDEQA
;
A
#
# COMPACT_ATOMS: atom_id res chain seq x y z
N THR A 1 6.78 -15.25 -14.41
CA THR A 1 6.68 -15.00 -12.96
C THR A 1 6.45 -13.51 -12.71
N ILE A 2 5.96 -13.16 -11.51
CA ILE A 2 5.83 -11.73 -11.09
C ILE A 2 7.20 -11.05 -11.17
N ALA A 3 8.27 -11.73 -10.76
CA ALA A 3 9.62 -11.20 -10.82
C ALA A 3 10.01 -10.76 -12.25
N ASN A 4 9.78 -11.62 -13.25
CA ASN A 4 10.06 -11.27 -14.66
C ASN A 4 9.22 -10.07 -15.13
N PHE A 5 7.95 -9.99 -14.72
CA PHE A 5 7.08 -8.86 -15.09
C PHE A 5 7.64 -7.53 -14.56
N ILE A 6 8.08 -7.48 -13.31
CA ILE A 6 8.69 -6.27 -12.73
C ILE A 6 10.00 -5.91 -13.47
N LEU A 7 10.81 -6.91 -13.85
CA LEU A 7 12.04 -6.67 -14.61
C LEU A 7 11.76 -6.19 -16.04
N GLU A 8 10.65 -6.55 -16.64
CA GLU A 8 10.22 -6.09 -17.97
C GLU A 8 9.63 -4.69 -17.93
N GLU A 9 8.69 -4.43 -17.00
CA GLU A 9 7.96 -3.16 -16.88
C GLU A 9 8.76 -2.05 -16.19
N GLN A 10 9.74 -2.44 -15.36
CA GLN A 10 10.64 -1.50 -14.66
C GLN A 10 9.91 -0.36 -13.91
N PRO A 11 8.84 -0.62 -13.14
CA PRO A 11 8.12 0.41 -12.44
C PRO A 11 9.06 1.12 -11.44
N ASP A 12 8.91 2.43 -11.32
CA ASP A 12 9.77 3.20 -10.42
C ASP A 12 9.41 2.98 -8.93
N VAL A 13 8.11 2.84 -8.65
CA VAL A 13 7.53 2.58 -7.32
C VAL A 13 6.30 1.70 -7.48
N PHE A 14 6.13 0.70 -6.63
CA PHE A 14 4.96 -0.19 -6.66
C PHE A 14 4.68 -0.85 -5.31
N GLY A 15 3.45 -1.30 -5.11
CA GLY A 15 3.04 -2.10 -3.96
C GLY A 15 2.84 -3.57 -4.35
N MET A 16 3.12 -4.47 -3.42
CA MET A 16 2.76 -5.89 -3.52
C MET A 16 1.95 -6.32 -2.30
N GLN A 17 1.22 -7.41 -2.42
CA GLN A 17 0.46 -8.02 -1.32
C GLN A 17 0.81 -9.49 -1.19
N GLU A 18 0.53 -10.08 -0.03
CA GLU A 18 0.75 -11.51 0.29
C GLU A 18 2.24 -11.95 0.20
N VAL A 19 3.17 -11.02 0.32
CA VAL A 19 4.60 -11.35 0.26
C VAL A 19 5.06 -11.87 1.61
N THR A 20 5.57 -13.10 1.65
CA THR A 20 6.21 -13.65 2.84
C THR A 20 7.65 -13.13 2.98
N HIS A 21 8.20 -13.18 4.21
CA HIS A 21 9.58 -12.72 4.45
C HIS A 21 10.61 -13.46 3.57
N ALA A 22 10.46 -14.76 3.35
CA ALA A 22 11.35 -15.53 2.49
C ALA A 22 11.29 -15.06 1.03
N GLN A 23 10.07 -14.87 0.49
CA GLN A 23 9.88 -14.34 -0.86
C GLN A 23 10.47 -12.93 -1.00
N LEU A 24 10.33 -12.09 0.03
CA LEU A 24 10.87 -10.75 0.03
C LEU A 24 12.39 -10.74 -0.10
N LEU A 25 13.08 -11.64 0.61
CA LEU A 25 14.53 -11.77 0.51
C LEU A 25 14.96 -12.24 -0.89
N ASP A 26 14.26 -13.21 -1.47
CA ASP A 26 14.52 -13.68 -2.84
C ASP A 26 14.34 -12.54 -3.87
N LEU A 27 13.27 -11.72 -3.71
CA LEU A 27 12.99 -10.60 -4.61
C LEU A 27 14.04 -9.50 -4.51
N ILE A 28 14.52 -9.15 -3.33
CA ILE A 28 15.57 -8.14 -3.13
C ILE A 28 16.91 -8.61 -3.70
N GLU A 29 17.23 -9.89 -3.60
CA GLU A 29 18.43 -10.44 -4.24
C GLU A 29 18.34 -10.35 -5.77
N GLU A 30 17.16 -10.60 -6.35
CA GLU A 30 16.93 -10.53 -7.79
C GLU A 30 16.82 -9.08 -8.31
N TRP A 31 16.24 -8.17 -7.51
CA TRP A 31 15.95 -6.79 -7.89
C TRP A 31 16.90 -5.77 -7.26
N SER A 32 18.18 -5.84 -7.60
CA SER A 32 19.24 -5.03 -6.99
C SER A 32 19.06 -3.50 -7.08
N GLU A 33 18.17 -3.01 -7.97
CA GLU A 33 17.87 -1.58 -8.13
C GLU A 33 16.80 -1.10 -7.13
N TYR A 34 16.09 -2.04 -6.47
CA TYR A 34 14.98 -1.73 -5.58
C TYR A 34 15.34 -1.99 -4.12
N ASP A 35 14.70 -1.23 -3.26
CA ASP A 35 14.56 -1.53 -1.83
C ASP A 35 13.07 -1.54 -1.48
N TYR A 36 12.73 -2.01 -0.30
CA TYR A 36 11.34 -2.10 0.15
C TYR A 36 11.11 -1.48 1.52
N LEU A 37 9.88 -1.09 1.78
CA LEU A 37 9.41 -0.57 3.06
C LEU A 37 8.16 -1.35 3.47
N GLY A 38 8.13 -1.81 4.71
CA GLY A 38 7.04 -2.61 5.27
C GLY A 38 7.54 -3.65 6.24
N VAL A 39 6.62 -4.23 6.98
CA VAL A 39 6.87 -5.24 8.02
C VAL A 39 5.89 -6.39 7.91
N GLY A 40 6.20 -7.53 8.50
CA GLY A 40 5.27 -8.65 8.65
C GLY A 40 4.11 -8.30 9.59
N ARG A 41 2.90 -8.63 9.18
CA ARG A 41 1.67 -8.20 9.87
C ARG A 41 1.47 -8.79 11.27
N GLU A 42 2.06 -9.97 11.57
CA GLU A 42 1.82 -10.69 12.82
C GLU A 42 2.71 -10.23 13.99
N ASP A 43 3.91 -9.73 13.72
CA ASP A 43 4.84 -9.32 14.76
C ASP A 43 5.44 -7.92 14.57
N GLY A 44 5.06 -7.26 13.47
CA GLY A 44 5.63 -5.97 13.11
C GLY A 44 7.11 -6.05 12.69
N MET A 45 7.60 -7.24 12.38
CA MET A 45 8.97 -7.50 11.94
C MET A 45 9.00 -8.45 10.74
N THR A 46 9.06 -9.77 10.99
CA THR A 46 9.29 -10.76 9.93
C THR A 46 8.19 -11.82 9.79
N LYS A 47 7.24 -11.88 10.70
CA LYS A 47 6.17 -12.88 10.67
C LYS A 47 4.93 -12.40 9.92
N GLY A 48 4.31 -13.35 9.24
CA GLY A 48 3.11 -13.12 8.44
C GLY A 48 3.43 -12.51 7.09
N GLU A 49 2.38 -12.15 6.40
CA GLU A 49 2.48 -11.52 5.09
C GLU A 49 2.74 -10.02 5.22
N TYR A 50 3.44 -9.49 4.24
CA TYR A 50 3.72 -8.07 4.05
C TYR A 50 2.75 -7.47 3.04
N ALA A 51 2.57 -6.16 3.12
CA ALA A 51 2.06 -5.30 2.07
C ALA A 51 3.15 -4.26 1.74
N PRO A 52 4.28 -4.67 1.16
CA PRO A 52 5.46 -3.82 1.02
C PRO A 52 5.28 -2.78 -0.09
N VAL A 53 5.96 -1.66 0.07
CA VAL A 53 6.19 -0.66 -0.98
C VAL A 53 7.62 -0.84 -1.47
N PHE A 54 7.79 -1.12 -2.76
CA PHE A 54 9.08 -1.15 -3.43
C PHE A 54 9.36 0.16 -4.16
N TYR A 55 10.60 0.59 -4.19
CA TYR A 55 11.02 1.80 -4.87
C TYR A 55 12.46 1.69 -5.39
N LYS A 56 12.77 2.36 -6.52
CA LYS A 56 14.14 2.43 -7.05
C LYS A 56 14.98 3.38 -6.20
N THR A 57 16.04 2.85 -5.58
CA THR A 57 16.90 3.57 -4.62
C THR A 57 17.64 4.73 -5.25
N GLU A 58 18.02 4.62 -6.52
CA GLU A 58 18.69 5.70 -7.24
C GLU A 58 17.76 6.84 -7.63
N LYS A 59 16.43 6.57 -7.73
CA LYS A 59 15.45 7.57 -8.16
C LYS A 59 14.79 8.32 -7.02
N TYR A 60 14.67 7.70 -5.85
CA TYR A 60 13.90 8.25 -4.75
C TYR A 60 14.65 8.22 -3.42
N LYS A 61 14.45 9.28 -2.65
CA LYS A 61 14.81 9.38 -1.25
C LYS A 61 13.57 9.16 -0.39
N VAL A 62 13.66 8.31 0.61
CA VAL A 62 12.62 8.11 1.62
C VAL A 62 12.69 9.25 2.64
N LEU A 63 11.61 9.99 2.78
CA LEU A 63 11.47 11.09 3.76
C LEU A 63 10.81 10.60 5.04
N ASP A 64 9.78 9.74 4.90
CA ASP A 64 9.05 9.12 6.00
C ASP A 64 8.48 7.79 5.55
N PHE A 65 8.34 6.84 6.46
CA PHE A 65 7.68 5.56 6.20
C PHE A 65 7.24 4.89 7.50
N ASN A 66 6.18 4.12 7.44
CA ASN A 66 5.76 3.23 8.52
C ASN A 66 4.75 2.19 8.00
N THR A 67 4.32 1.31 8.90
CA THR A 67 3.21 0.39 8.69
C THR A 67 2.24 0.56 9.87
N PHE A 68 0.93 0.59 9.58
CA PHE A 68 -0.11 0.58 10.59
C PHE A 68 -1.11 -0.55 10.36
N TRP A 69 -1.76 -1.00 11.42
CA TRP A 69 -2.75 -2.06 11.39
C TRP A 69 -4.14 -1.51 11.09
N LEU A 70 -4.89 -2.22 10.26
CA LEU A 70 -6.27 -1.88 9.93
C LEU A 70 -7.19 -2.38 11.04
N SER A 71 -7.19 -1.66 12.16
CA SER A 71 -7.89 -1.99 13.39
C SER A 71 -8.29 -0.75 14.19
N GLU A 72 -8.99 -0.94 15.29
CA GLU A 72 -9.32 0.11 16.27
C GLU A 72 -8.07 0.67 16.97
N THR A 73 -6.95 -0.06 16.90
CA THR A 73 -5.67 0.32 17.51
C THR A 73 -4.55 0.28 16.44
N PRO A 74 -4.56 1.20 15.46
CA PRO A 74 -3.72 1.09 14.27
C PRO A 74 -2.22 1.18 14.53
N ASP A 75 -1.80 1.69 15.66
CA ASP A 75 -0.39 1.83 16.01
C ASP A 75 0.15 0.63 16.81
N THR A 76 -0.67 -0.42 16.96
CA THR A 76 -0.30 -1.67 17.63
C THR A 76 -0.75 -2.88 16.81
N ILE A 77 -0.01 -3.98 16.90
CA ILE A 77 -0.34 -5.24 16.25
C ILE A 77 -1.70 -5.71 16.77
N SER A 78 -2.67 -5.80 15.88
CA SER A 78 -4.04 -6.17 16.25
C SER A 78 -4.87 -6.62 15.05
N VAL A 79 -5.86 -7.46 15.33
CA VAL A 79 -6.93 -7.82 14.40
C VAL A 79 -8.07 -6.84 14.60
N GLY A 80 -8.50 -6.17 13.53
CA GLY A 80 -9.53 -5.13 13.60
C GLY A 80 -10.94 -5.67 13.39
N TRP A 81 -11.89 -5.14 14.16
CA TRP A 81 -13.34 -5.40 14.03
C TRP A 81 -13.70 -6.89 13.91
N ASP A 82 -14.22 -7.29 12.75
CA ASP A 82 -14.58 -8.68 12.41
C ASP A 82 -13.60 -9.32 11.41
N ALA A 83 -12.39 -8.79 11.29
CA ALA A 83 -11.37 -9.35 10.42
C ALA A 83 -10.96 -10.76 10.86
N ALA A 84 -10.58 -11.60 9.89
CA ALA A 84 -10.11 -12.95 10.16
C ALA A 84 -8.63 -12.98 10.61
N LEU A 85 -7.85 -11.99 10.18
CA LEU A 85 -6.40 -11.89 10.39
C LEU A 85 -6.01 -10.42 10.57
N GLU A 86 -4.80 -10.20 11.07
CA GLU A 86 -4.16 -8.89 11.05
C GLU A 86 -4.07 -8.39 9.60
N ARG A 87 -4.47 -7.14 9.39
CA ARG A 87 -4.36 -6.45 8.12
C ARG A 87 -3.61 -5.15 8.29
N ILE A 88 -2.80 -4.81 7.32
CA ILE A 88 -1.86 -3.69 7.41
C ILE A 88 -1.95 -2.79 6.19
N CYS A 89 -1.50 -1.56 6.38
CA CYS A 89 -1.14 -0.63 5.33
C CYS A 89 0.29 -0.15 5.56
N SER A 90 1.18 -0.37 4.61
CA SER A 90 2.51 0.23 4.60
C SER A 90 2.49 1.49 3.75
N TYR A 91 3.21 2.53 4.18
CA TYR A 91 3.28 3.78 3.44
C TYR A 91 4.69 4.34 3.38
N ALA A 92 4.94 5.16 2.38
CA ALA A 92 6.16 5.93 2.24
C ALA A 92 5.87 7.34 1.71
N HIS A 93 6.60 8.33 2.24
CA HIS A 93 6.74 9.66 1.66
C HIS A 93 8.05 9.71 0.90
N LEU A 94 7.98 9.86 -0.40
CA LEU A 94 9.13 9.79 -1.30
C LEU A 94 9.42 11.15 -1.95
N GLU A 95 10.70 11.45 -2.12
CA GLU A 95 11.18 12.60 -2.86
C GLU A 95 11.99 12.14 -4.07
N ALA A 96 11.59 12.59 -5.27
CA ALA A 96 12.30 12.27 -6.50
C ALA A 96 13.66 13.01 -6.57
N ASN A 97 14.76 12.26 -6.65
CA ASN A 97 16.12 12.80 -6.70
C ASN A 97 16.35 13.76 -7.87
N LYS A 98 15.65 13.53 -9.00
CA LYS A 98 15.79 14.33 -10.23
C LYS A 98 15.29 15.77 -10.09
N ASN A 99 14.24 16.02 -9.32
CA ASN A 99 13.54 17.31 -9.34
C ASN A 99 12.98 17.75 -7.98
N GLY A 100 13.19 16.97 -6.92
CA GLY A 100 12.71 17.26 -5.56
C GLY A 100 11.18 17.17 -5.39
N LYS A 101 10.45 16.66 -6.37
CA LYS A 101 9.00 16.45 -6.24
C LYS A 101 8.71 15.35 -5.24
N ARG A 102 7.69 15.54 -4.42
CA ARG A 102 7.29 14.63 -3.35
C ARG A 102 5.94 14.02 -3.64
N PHE A 103 5.74 12.83 -3.12
CA PHE A 103 4.44 12.15 -3.12
C PHE A 103 4.40 11.08 -2.04
N TRP A 104 3.20 10.71 -1.66
CA TRP A 104 2.95 9.58 -0.78
C TRP A 104 2.52 8.36 -1.58
N ILE A 105 2.93 7.19 -1.13
CA ILE A 105 2.36 5.93 -1.57
C ILE A 105 1.90 5.14 -0.35
N PHE A 106 0.67 4.62 -0.43
CA PHE A 106 0.07 3.71 0.54
C PHE A 106 -0.25 2.40 -0.15
N ASN A 107 0.16 1.29 0.44
CA ASN A 107 -0.11 -0.05 -0.07
C ASN A 107 -0.74 -0.91 1.01
N THR A 108 -1.87 -1.53 0.71
CA THR A 108 -2.69 -2.19 1.71
C THR A 108 -3.22 -3.54 1.22
N HIS A 109 -3.65 -4.40 2.17
CA HIS A 109 -4.39 -5.61 1.88
C HIS A 109 -5.52 -5.75 2.90
N PHE A 110 -6.77 -5.55 2.44
CA PHE A 110 -7.97 -5.59 3.28
C PHE A 110 -8.34 -7.04 3.64
N ASP A 111 -9.17 -7.19 4.66
CA ASP A 111 -9.63 -8.51 5.07
C ASP A 111 -10.58 -9.14 4.05
N HIS A 112 -10.41 -10.44 3.81
CA HIS A 112 -11.18 -11.19 2.83
C HIS A 112 -12.54 -11.69 3.35
N ARG A 113 -12.80 -11.59 4.68
CA ARG A 113 -14.04 -12.07 5.32
C ARG A 113 -14.85 -10.97 5.99
N GLY A 114 -14.19 -10.15 6.81
CA GLY A 114 -14.85 -9.17 7.67
C GLY A 114 -15.44 -8.00 6.88
N GLU A 115 -16.75 -7.94 6.74
CA GLU A 115 -17.42 -6.83 6.05
C GLU A 115 -17.30 -5.52 6.82
N LYS A 116 -17.41 -5.57 8.15
CA LYS A 116 -17.22 -4.39 9.01
C LYS A 116 -15.76 -3.94 8.98
N ALA A 117 -14.82 -4.89 9.00
CA ALA A 117 -13.40 -4.61 8.91
C ALA A 117 -13.06 -3.87 7.61
N ARG A 118 -13.54 -4.32 6.45
CA ARG A 118 -13.32 -3.63 5.17
C ARG A 118 -13.91 -2.22 5.14
N ALA A 119 -15.14 -2.05 5.63
CA ALA A 119 -15.79 -0.74 5.66
C ALA A 119 -15.08 0.24 6.61
N ALA A 120 -14.65 -0.24 7.76
CA ALA A 120 -13.92 0.57 8.75
C ALA A 120 -12.47 0.85 8.31
N ALA A 121 -11.81 -0.13 7.67
CA ALA A 121 -10.47 0.03 7.11
C ALA A 121 -10.42 1.13 6.04
N ALA A 122 -11.43 1.22 5.16
CA ALA A 122 -11.52 2.28 4.16
C ALA A 122 -11.54 3.68 4.82
N LYS A 123 -12.34 3.87 5.85
CA LYS A 123 -12.40 5.13 6.61
C LYS A 123 -11.12 5.43 7.38
N LEU A 124 -10.55 4.41 8.04
CA LEU A 124 -9.28 4.55 8.74
C LEU A 124 -8.16 4.98 7.79
N LEU A 125 -8.09 4.34 6.62
CA LEU A 125 -7.09 4.63 5.60
C LEU A 125 -7.18 6.09 5.13
N ILE A 126 -8.38 6.58 4.77
CA ILE A 126 -8.61 7.98 4.38
C ILE A 126 -8.16 8.93 5.50
N ASN A 127 -8.61 8.70 6.73
CA ASN A 127 -8.24 9.52 7.87
C ASN A 127 -6.72 9.54 8.13
N ARG A 128 -6.04 8.40 8.00
CA ARG A 128 -4.58 8.33 8.16
C ARG A 128 -3.84 9.08 7.07
N ILE A 129 -4.28 8.97 5.83
CA ILE A 129 -3.71 9.73 4.71
C ILE A 129 -3.86 11.24 4.97
N GLU A 130 -5.03 11.71 5.37
CA GLU A 130 -5.27 13.12 5.68
C GLU A 130 -4.41 13.61 6.86
N GLN A 131 -4.25 12.81 7.91
CA GLN A 131 -3.42 13.12 9.06
C GLN A 131 -1.92 13.21 8.73
N LEU A 132 -1.43 12.37 7.83
CA LEU A 132 -0.01 12.32 7.47
C LEU A 132 0.36 13.37 6.41
N ASN A 133 -0.54 13.64 5.48
CA ASN A 133 -0.28 14.49 4.32
C ASN A 133 -0.67 15.97 4.52
N PHE A 134 -0.08 16.62 5.54
CA PHE A 134 -0.36 18.07 5.75
C PHE A 134 0.29 18.98 4.69
N SER A 135 1.25 18.47 3.94
CA SER A 135 1.87 19.18 2.80
C SER A 135 0.99 19.19 1.56
N ASN A 136 -0.07 18.36 1.55
CA ASN A 136 -0.96 18.16 0.41
C ASN A 136 -0.21 17.68 -0.85
N ASP A 137 0.81 16.86 -0.65
CA ASP A 137 1.54 16.20 -1.74
C ASP A 137 0.63 15.17 -2.44
N PRO A 138 0.86 14.86 -3.73
CA PRO A 138 0.13 13.80 -4.42
C PRO A 138 0.18 12.47 -3.66
N VAL A 139 -0.91 11.72 -3.69
CA VAL A 139 -1.04 10.41 -3.03
C VAL A 139 -1.35 9.34 -4.06
N LEU A 140 -0.58 8.26 -4.02
CA LEU A 140 -0.87 7.00 -4.69
C LEU A 140 -1.40 6.01 -3.66
N LEU A 141 -2.53 5.39 -3.96
CA LEU A 141 -3.11 4.34 -3.14
C LEU A 141 -3.21 3.07 -3.97
N THR A 142 -2.54 2.03 -3.51
CA THR A 142 -2.51 0.70 -4.13
C THR A 142 -2.93 -0.37 -3.13
N GLY A 143 -3.37 -1.52 -3.61
CA GLY A 143 -3.66 -2.63 -2.70
C GLY A 143 -4.66 -3.63 -3.25
N ASP A 144 -4.81 -4.73 -2.51
CA ASP A 144 -5.94 -5.63 -2.63
C ASP A 144 -7.00 -5.26 -1.59
N PHE A 145 -8.08 -4.66 -2.04
CA PHE A 145 -9.17 -4.24 -1.15
C PHE A 145 -10.15 -5.36 -0.81
N ASN A 146 -10.06 -6.53 -1.46
CA ASN A 146 -11.01 -7.64 -1.30
C ASN A 146 -12.48 -7.21 -1.42
N LEU A 147 -12.75 -6.30 -2.36
CA LEU A 147 -14.03 -5.64 -2.57
C LEU A 147 -14.35 -5.49 -4.05
N GLU A 148 -15.61 -5.59 -4.38
CA GLU A 148 -16.11 -5.25 -5.72
C GLU A 148 -16.04 -3.73 -5.97
N PRO A 149 -15.73 -3.29 -7.21
CA PRO A 149 -15.59 -1.87 -7.55
C PRO A 149 -16.78 -0.99 -7.15
N ASN A 150 -17.99 -1.53 -7.19
CA ASN A 150 -19.22 -0.80 -6.86
C ASN A 150 -19.63 -0.86 -5.38
N SER A 151 -18.81 -1.48 -4.52
CA SER A 151 -19.08 -1.58 -3.09
C SER A 151 -19.04 -0.22 -2.39
N LEU A 152 -19.75 -0.08 -1.26
CA LEU A 152 -19.76 1.18 -0.51
C LEU A 152 -18.37 1.62 -0.02
N PRO A 153 -17.50 0.71 0.50
CA PRO A 153 -16.17 1.15 0.92
C PRO A 153 -15.28 1.61 -0.25
N ILE A 154 -15.41 1.01 -1.45
CA ILE A 154 -14.70 1.49 -2.64
C ILE A 154 -15.23 2.85 -3.08
N LYS A 155 -16.54 3.07 -3.07
CA LYS A 155 -17.12 4.39 -3.34
C LYS A 155 -16.67 5.46 -2.36
N GLU A 156 -16.49 5.11 -1.09
CA GLU A 156 -15.91 5.99 -0.09
C GLU A 156 -14.47 6.38 -0.48
N ILE A 157 -13.63 5.40 -0.82
CA ILE A 157 -12.26 5.63 -1.27
C ILE A 157 -12.24 6.49 -2.53
N THR A 158 -13.02 6.17 -3.55
CA THR A 158 -13.05 6.88 -4.83
C THR A 158 -13.72 8.26 -4.76
N SER A 159 -14.39 8.59 -3.66
CA SER A 159 -14.81 9.98 -3.40
C SER A 159 -13.64 10.91 -3.01
N HIS A 160 -12.52 10.34 -2.57
CA HIS A 160 -11.29 11.06 -2.20
C HIS A 160 -10.16 10.87 -3.24
N PHE A 161 -10.17 9.75 -3.97
CA PHE A 161 -9.12 9.37 -4.92
C PHE A 161 -9.72 9.10 -6.30
N LYS A 162 -8.98 9.51 -7.33
CA LYS A 162 -9.35 9.17 -8.70
C LYS A 162 -8.97 7.72 -9.00
N ASP A 163 -9.95 6.89 -9.42
CA ASP A 163 -9.68 5.54 -9.89
C ASP A 163 -9.00 5.60 -11.27
N VAL A 164 -7.83 4.99 -11.37
CA VAL A 164 -7.06 4.97 -12.61
C VAL A 164 -7.74 4.11 -13.68
N TYR A 165 -8.44 3.03 -13.28
CA TYR A 165 -9.17 2.17 -14.20
C TYR A 165 -10.31 2.90 -14.89
N ASP A 166 -11.13 3.62 -14.13
CA ASP A 166 -12.24 4.42 -14.71
C ASP A 166 -11.71 5.53 -15.64
N SER A 167 -10.56 6.13 -15.29
CA SER A 167 -9.94 7.18 -16.08
C SER A 167 -9.43 6.71 -17.44
N SER A 168 -8.98 5.45 -17.53
CA SER A 168 -8.48 4.88 -18.78
C SER A 168 -9.59 4.58 -19.79
N ASN A 169 -10.83 4.41 -19.32
CA ASN A 169 -11.99 4.18 -20.18
C ASN A 169 -12.54 5.50 -20.78
N ASP A 170 -12.33 6.64 -20.11
CA ASP A 170 -12.77 7.96 -20.60
C ASP A 170 -11.91 8.49 -21.76
N GLU A 171 -10.66 8.04 -21.90
CA GLU A 171 -9.78 8.44 -23.01
C GLU A 171 -10.01 7.64 -24.31
N GLN A 172 -10.86 6.59 -24.28
CA GLN A 172 -11.19 5.76 -25.45
C GLN A 172 -12.61 6.01 -26.00
N ALA A 173 -13.36 6.93 -25.42
CA ALA A 173 -14.70 7.35 -25.85
C ALA A 173 -14.66 8.72 -26.55
#